data_9765649aafceb639cfaf363f1680d422
#
_entry.id   9765649aafceb639cfaf363f1680d422
#
_cell.length_a   1.000
_cell.length_b   1.000
_cell.length_c   1.000
_cell.angle_alpha   90.00
_cell.angle_beta   90.00
_cell.angle_gamma   90.00
#
_symmetry.space_group_name_H-M   'P 1'
#
loop_
_entity.id
_entity.type
_entity.pdbx_description
1 polymer ?
#
loop_
_entity_poly.entity_id
_entity_poly.type
_entity_poly.pdbx_seq_one_letter_code
_entity_poly.pdbx_strand_id
1 'polypeptide(L)'
;TAPVAGVAEVPQTSSLAGQALVQASDCLRCHGMDRRYVGPSFRQIADRYREQPDAANYLARKIREGSVGVWGRTVMPRHPQVNEAQSSDMARWLLSLPPAQAAAPQ
;
A
#
# COMPACT_ATOMS: atom_id res chain seq x y z
N THR A 1 -14.85 24.72 -12.54
CA THR A 1 -14.45 24.00 -13.71
C THR A 1 -13.23 23.15 -13.42
N ALA A 2 -12.14 23.52 -14.01
CA ALA A 2 -10.93 22.71 -13.88
C ALA A 2 -10.55 22.45 -12.42
N PRO A 3 -10.64 23.42 -11.51
CA PRO A 3 -10.24 23.15 -10.14
C PRO A 3 -11.02 22.03 -9.51
N VAL A 4 -12.31 21.99 -9.76
CA VAL A 4 -13.14 20.95 -9.16
C VAL A 4 -12.75 19.60 -9.74
N ALA A 5 -12.61 19.54 -11.04
CA ALA A 5 -12.22 18.29 -11.68
C ALA A 5 -10.85 17.85 -11.18
N GLY A 6 -9.94 18.77 -11.03
CA GLY A 6 -8.61 18.43 -10.56
C GLY A 6 -8.64 17.86 -9.16
N VAL A 7 -9.45 18.46 -8.28
CA VAL A 7 -9.56 17.96 -6.92
C VAL A 7 -10.12 16.55 -6.91
N ALA A 8 -11.17 16.32 -7.69
CA ALA A 8 -11.79 15.00 -7.70
C ALA A 8 -10.83 13.95 -8.24
N GLU A 9 -9.96 14.31 -9.15
CA GLU A 9 -9.07 13.35 -9.77
C GLU A 9 -7.81 13.08 -8.98
N VAL A 10 -7.44 14.00 -8.09
CA VAL A 10 -6.19 13.84 -7.35
C VAL A 10 -6.10 12.52 -6.60
N PRO A 11 -7.14 12.09 -5.87
CA PRO A 11 -7.04 10.80 -5.18
C PRO A 11 -6.84 9.63 -6.13
N GLN A 12 -7.52 9.64 -7.26
CA GLN A 12 -7.35 8.58 -8.24
C GLN A 12 -5.97 8.62 -8.85
N THR A 13 -5.48 9.81 -9.15
CA THR A 13 -4.15 9.96 -9.69
C THR A 13 -3.11 9.43 -8.71
N SER A 14 -3.26 9.75 -7.44
CA SER A 14 -2.36 9.25 -6.42
C SER A 14 -2.40 7.73 -6.33
N SER A 15 -3.59 7.13 -6.43
CA SER A 15 -3.71 5.68 -6.41
C SER A 15 -2.99 5.05 -7.59
N LEU A 16 -3.16 5.62 -8.78
CA LEU A 16 -2.49 5.07 -9.95
C LEU A 16 -0.98 5.24 -9.86
N ALA A 17 -0.55 6.40 -9.37
CA ALA A 17 0.87 6.63 -9.17
C ALA A 17 1.43 5.65 -8.14
N GLY A 18 0.67 5.39 -7.09
CA GLY A 18 1.10 4.42 -6.09
C GLY A 18 1.26 3.04 -6.64
N GLN A 19 0.32 2.60 -7.48
CA GLN A 19 0.43 1.30 -8.11
C GLN A 19 1.69 1.18 -8.94
N ALA A 20 1.98 2.20 -9.74
CA ALA A 20 3.17 2.19 -10.57
C ALA A 20 4.43 2.14 -9.73
N LEU A 21 4.45 2.89 -8.63
CA LEU A 21 5.59 2.90 -7.74
C LEU A 21 5.81 1.53 -7.09
N VAL A 22 4.73 0.90 -6.66
CA VAL A 22 4.83 -0.43 -6.07
C VAL A 22 5.39 -1.43 -7.08
N GLN A 23 4.90 -1.36 -8.32
CA GLN A 23 5.36 -2.27 -9.35
C GLN A 23 6.82 -2.04 -9.71
N ALA A 24 7.30 -0.82 -9.58
CA ALA A 24 8.68 -0.49 -9.89
C ALA A 24 9.64 -0.78 -8.74
N SER A 25 9.11 -1.04 -7.56
CA SER A 25 9.92 -1.30 -6.38
C SER A 25 10.01 -2.80 -6.11
N ASP A 26 10.67 -3.16 -5.03
CA ASP A 26 10.89 -4.57 -4.68
C ASP A 26 9.70 -5.21 -3.98
N CYS A 27 8.61 -4.50 -3.84
CA CYS A 27 7.47 -4.96 -3.05
C CYS A 27 6.97 -6.33 -3.49
N LEU A 28 6.91 -6.54 -4.80
CA LEU A 28 6.35 -7.78 -5.33
C LEU A 28 7.21 -9.00 -5.09
N ARG A 29 8.42 -8.82 -4.62
CA ARG A 29 9.25 -9.96 -4.24
C ARG A 29 8.73 -10.63 -2.98
N CYS A 30 8.11 -9.86 -2.11
CA CYS A 30 7.67 -10.36 -0.81
C CYS A 30 6.16 -10.33 -0.64
N HIS A 31 5.46 -9.50 -1.39
CA HIS A 31 4.02 -9.31 -1.27
C HIS A 31 3.34 -9.67 -2.58
N GLY A 32 2.32 -10.49 -2.51
CA GLY A 32 1.45 -10.70 -3.66
C GLY A 32 0.20 -9.85 -3.51
N MET A 33 -0.60 -9.77 -4.58
CA MET A 33 -1.88 -9.07 -4.49
C MET A 33 -2.83 -9.79 -3.55
N ASP A 34 -3.00 -11.08 -3.74
CA ASP A 34 -3.93 -11.88 -2.97
C ASP A 34 -3.26 -13.00 -2.21
N ARG A 35 -1.98 -13.20 -2.45
CA ARG A 35 -1.26 -14.33 -1.90
C ARG A 35 -0.14 -13.86 -1.00
N ARG A 36 -0.02 -14.50 0.14
CA ARG A 36 1.08 -14.24 1.05
C ARG A 36 2.34 -14.96 0.54
N TYR A 37 3.41 -14.22 0.46
CA TYR A 37 4.73 -14.78 0.20
C TYR A 37 5.57 -14.65 1.47
N VAL A 38 6.62 -13.84 1.40
CA VAL A 38 7.41 -13.51 2.56
C VAL A 38 6.60 -12.62 3.51
N GLY A 39 5.95 -11.61 2.95
CA GLY A 39 5.07 -10.75 3.71
C GLY A 39 3.61 -11.00 3.38
N PRO A 40 2.70 -10.32 4.06
CA PRO A 40 1.27 -10.48 3.80
C PRO A 40 0.91 -9.99 2.40
N SER A 41 -0.20 -10.47 1.87
CA SER A 41 -0.67 -9.97 0.60
C SER A 41 -1.10 -8.52 0.73
N PHE A 42 -1.13 -7.81 -0.40
CA PHE A 42 -1.57 -6.42 -0.37
C PHE A 42 -3.01 -6.30 0.12
N ARG A 43 -3.87 -7.22 -0.25
CA ARG A 43 -5.26 -7.17 0.21
C ARG A 43 -5.39 -7.45 1.70
N GLN A 44 -4.55 -8.31 2.24
CA GLN A 44 -4.53 -8.52 3.68
C GLN A 44 -4.11 -7.25 4.41
N ILE A 45 -3.13 -6.56 3.88
CA ILE A 45 -2.70 -5.29 4.47
C ILE A 45 -3.84 -4.28 4.42
N ALA A 46 -4.48 -4.16 3.26
CA ALA A 46 -5.58 -3.23 3.11
C ALA A 46 -6.71 -3.55 4.09
N ASP A 47 -7.07 -4.82 4.21
CA ASP A 47 -8.15 -5.20 5.12
C ASP A 47 -7.81 -4.88 6.56
N ARG A 48 -6.58 -5.15 6.97
CA ARG A 48 -6.21 -4.97 8.37
C ARG A 48 -6.21 -3.50 8.77
N TYR A 49 -5.80 -2.62 7.87
CA TYR A 49 -5.58 -1.22 8.22
C TYR A 49 -6.62 -0.26 7.66
N ARG A 50 -7.52 -0.75 6.81
CA ARG A 50 -8.43 0.13 6.08
C ARG A 50 -9.23 1.06 6.96
N GLU A 51 -9.65 0.60 8.12
CA GLU A 51 -10.49 1.39 8.99
C GLU A 51 -9.75 2.05 10.13
N GLN A 52 -8.45 1.88 10.19
CA GLN A 52 -7.69 2.52 11.24
C GLN A 52 -7.47 3.98 10.92
N PRO A 53 -7.62 4.87 11.90
CA PRO A 53 -7.28 6.26 11.67
C PRO A 53 -5.82 6.37 11.29
N ASP A 54 -5.52 7.28 10.38
CA ASP A 54 -4.15 7.55 9.99
C ASP A 54 -3.46 6.36 9.31
N ALA A 55 -4.23 5.46 8.75
CA ALA A 55 -3.67 4.25 8.14
C ALA A 55 -2.68 4.58 7.03
N ALA A 56 -2.99 5.56 6.19
CA ALA A 56 -2.11 5.89 5.08
C ALA A 56 -0.75 6.36 5.58
N ASN A 57 -0.72 7.18 6.60
CA ASN A 57 0.56 7.64 7.16
C ASN A 57 1.32 6.51 7.82
N TYR A 58 0.61 5.64 8.51
CA TYR A 58 1.23 4.48 9.15
C TYR A 58 1.89 3.58 8.12
N LEU A 59 1.17 3.25 7.07
CA LEU A 59 1.69 2.37 6.04
C LEU A 59 2.83 3.03 5.26
N ALA A 60 2.70 4.32 4.97
CA ALA A 60 3.77 5.02 4.27
C ALA A 60 5.06 4.98 5.08
N ARG A 61 4.96 5.17 6.39
CA ARG A 61 6.13 5.12 7.25
C ARG A 61 6.75 3.72 7.24
N LYS A 62 5.90 2.68 7.27
CA LYS A 62 6.43 1.31 7.24
C LYS A 62 7.13 1.00 5.93
N ILE A 63 6.65 1.56 4.83
CA ILE A 63 7.32 1.38 3.55
C ILE A 63 8.71 2.01 3.61
N ARG A 64 8.81 3.23 4.12
CA ARG A 64 10.09 3.92 4.16
C ARG A 64 11.06 3.30 5.17
N GLU A 65 10.56 2.97 6.34
CA GLU A 65 11.41 2.58 7.47
C GLU A 65 11.55 1.07 7.63
N GLY A 66 10.65 0.32 7.00
CA GLY A 66 10.63 -1.11 7.20
C GLY A 66 9.98 -1.46 8.52
N SER A 67 9.94 -2.73 8.82
CA SER A 67 9.39 -3.20 10.08
C SER A 67 9.83 -4.62 10.34
N VAL A 68 9.69 -5.03 11.60
CA VAL A 68 9.97 -6.41 12.00
C VAL A 68 8.96 -6.77 13.08
N GLY A 69 8.43 -7.97 13.00
CA GLY A 69 7.56 -8.47 14.05
C GLY A 69 6.10 -8.05 13.95
N VAL A 70 5.72 -7.27 12.95
CA VAL A 70 4.32 -6.82 12.82
C VAL A 70 3.45 -7.95 12.29
N TRP A 71 3.97 -8.70 11.33
CA TRP A 71 3.26 -9.81 10.70
C TRP A 71 4.04 -11.10 10.88
N GLY A 72 4.59 -11.31 12.05
CA GLY A 72 5.40 -12.48 12.33
C GLY A 72 6.85 -12.09 12.45
N ARG A 73 7.74 -13.02 12.17
CA ARG A 73 9.17 -12.80 12.39
C ARG A 73 9.89 -12.20 11.20
N THR A 74 9.23 -12.14 10.05
CA THR A 74 9.88 -11.68 8.84
C THR A 74 10.14 -10.20 8.90
N VAL A 75 11.28 -9.79 8.37
CA VAL A 75 11.68 -8.39 8.32
C VAL A 75 11.24 -7.79 6.99
N MET A 76 10.61 -6.63 7.06
CA MET A 76 10.37 -5.82 5.88
C MET A 76 11.50 -4.81 5.79
N PRO A 77 12.29 -4.82 4.71
CA PRO A 77 13.44 -3.91 4.61
C PRO A 77 13.01 -2.47 4.47
N ARG A 78 13.93 -1.58 4.82
CA ARG A 78 13.74 -0.17 4.56
C ARG A 78 13.80 0.10 3.06
N HIS A 79 13.14 1.18 2.67
CA HIS A 79 13.17 1.60 1.26
C HIS A 79 13.61 3.05 1.20
N PRO A 80 14.90 3.33 1.41
CA PRO A 80 15.38 4.71 1.46
C PRO A 80 15.23 5.46 0.13
N GLN A 81 15.08 4.73 -0.97
CA GLN A 81 14.87 5.34 -2.27
C GLN A 81 13.48 5.91 -2.44
N VAL A 82 12.56 5.59 -1.53
CA VAL A 82 11.18 6.05 -1.61
C VAL A 82 11.01 7.21 -0.65
N ASN A 83 10.57 8.36 -1.18
CA ASN A 83 10.36 9.53 -0.34
C ASN A 83 8.95 9.55 0.25
N GLU A 84 8.66 10.58 1.02
CA GLU A 84 7.36 10.68 1.71
C GLU A 84 6.19 10.71 0.74
N ALA A 85 6.29 11.51 -0.30
CA ALA A 85 5.20 11.63 -1.26
C ALA A 85 4.96 10.30 -1.95
N GLN A 86 6.03 9.63 -2.34
CA GLN A 86 5.91 8.35 -3.02
C GLN A 86 5.34 7.29 -2.11
N SER A 87 5.80 7.22 -0.88
CA SER A 87 5.28 6.23 0.05
C SER A 87 3.82 6.49 0.39
N SER A 88 3.42 7.76 0.45
CA SER A 88 2.01 8.09 0.65
C SER A 88 1.15 7.63 -0.50
N ASP A 89 1.61 7.81 -1.72
CA ASP A 89 0.87 7.33 -2.89
C ASP A 89 0.76 5.82 -2.88
N MET A 90 1.83 5.13 -2.52
CA MET A 90 1.80 3.67 -2.42
C MET A 90 0.82 3.21 -1.35
N ALA A 91 0.82 3.86 -0.20
CA ALA A 91 -0.09 3.51 0.88
C ALA A 91 -1.55 3.73 0.48
N ARG A 92 -1.82 4.84 -0.20
CA ARG A 92 -3.18 5.11 -0.66
C ARG A 92 -3.66 4.07 -1.66
N TRP A 93 -2.76 3.65 -2.54
CA TRP A 93 -3.13 2.59 -3.47
C TRP A 93 -3.47 1.31 -2.73
N LEU A 94 -2.65 0.93 -1.77
CA LEU A 94 -2.92 -0.27 -0.98
C LEU A 94 -4.29 -0.19 -0.33
N LEU A 95 -4.59 0.93 0.28
CA LEU A 95 -5.85 1.08 1.01
C LEU A 95 -7.05 1.16 0.08
N SER A 96 -6.83 1.39 -1.21
CA SER A 96 -7.91 1.44 -2.19
C SER A 96 -8.30 0.05 -2.70
N LEU A 97 -7.55 -0.98 -2.37
CA LEU A 97 -7.84 -2.32 -2.87
C LEU A 97 -9.12 -2.86 -2.27
N PRO A 98 -9.91 -3.59 -3.06
CA PRO A 98 -11.13 -4.21 -2.53
C PRO A 98 -10.80 -5.21 -1.44
N PRO A 99 -11.75 -5.52 -0.57
CA PRO A 99 -11.51 -6.48 0.49
C PRO A 99 -11.06 -7.84 -0.05
N ALA A 100 -10.16 -8.47 0.69
CA ALA A 100 -9.68 -9.79 0.30
C ALA A 100 -10.82 -10.80 0.25
N GLN A 101 -11.81 -10.63 1.10
CA GLN A 101 -12.95 -11.54 1.13
C GLN A 101 -13.75 -11.51 -0.14
N ALA A 102 -13.74 -10.40 -0.85
CA ALA A 102 -14.44 -10.33 -2.12
C ALA A 102 -13.87 -11.32 -3.13
N ALA A 103 -12.61 -11.66 -3.00
CA ALA A 103 -11.95 -12.61 -3.88
C ALA A 103 -11.97 -14.03 -3.31
N ALA A 104 -12.30 -14.17 -2.06
CA ALA A 104 -12.18 -15.45 -1.38
C ALA A 104 -13.11 -16.54 -1.92
N PRO A 105 -14.30 -16.22 -2.41
CA PRO A 105 -15.21 -17.29 -2.84
C PRO A 105 -14.71 -18.15 -4.01
N GLN A 106 -13.61 -17.80 -4.59
CA GLN A 106 -13.10 -18.70 -5.62
C GLN A 106 -12.53 -19.92 -5.02
#